data_ddb0c719f60b60994cb87e41844f71e4
#
_entry.id   ddb0c719f60b60994cb87e41844f71e4
#
_cell.length_a   1.000
_cell.length_b   1.000
_cell.length_c   1.000
_cell.angle_alpha   90.00
_cell.angle_beta   90.00
_cell.angle_gamma   90.00
#
_symmetry.space_group_name_H-M   'P 1'
#
loop_
_entity.id
_entity.type
_entity.pdbx_description
1 polymer ?
#
loop_
_entity_poly.entity_id
_entity_poly.type
_entity_poly.pdbx_seq_one_letter_code
_entity_poly.pdbx_strand_id
1 'polypeptide(L)'
;LEEANQLEQDAYPEVNDLVQKYYDYMSAGDVDGLASVEDQISEEEQNRILRSKDLVEGYQNISCYTKKGLEDGSYLVFVYYELKFAQIDTPAPGLSPLYVYTNDEGNLVVFNGEASDELNAYVEKAAQEDDVMALREEAKTKYEEAKAADENLAKQEERYLKIAQDSTAAEENTEEAAPEENAEEQPAEENQEEVQEEP
;
A
#
# COMPACT_ATOMS: atom_id res chain seq x y z
N LEU A 1 -10.73 27.70 21.17
CA LEU A 1 -9.87 26.59 21.55
C LEU A 1 -10.21 25.44 20.60
N GLU A 2 -9.37 25.21 19.60
CA GLU A 2 -9.44 23.98 18.82
C GLU A 2 -9.24 22.84 19.80
N GLU A 3 -10.21 21.92 19.86
CA GLU A 3 -10.02 20.67 20.59
C GLU A 3 -8.83 19.95 19.94
N ALA A 4 -7.84 19.59 20.77
CA ALA A 4 -6.67 18.89 20.27
C ALA A 4 -7.12 17.56 19.63
N ASN A 5 -6.77 17.35 18.37
CA ASN A 5 -7.07 16.13 17.62
C ASN A 5 -6.12 14.98 18.07
N GLN A 6 -6.38 14.44 19.26
CA GLN A 6 -5.58 13.39 19.88
C GLN A 6 -5.93 12.01 19.32
N LEU A 7 -5.00 11.07 19.43
CA LEU A 7 -5.26 9.67 19.13
C LEU A 7 -6.31 9.10 20.10
N GLU A 8 -7.33 8.48 19.53
CA GLU A 8 -8.36 7.78 20.26
C GLU A 8 -8.31 6.29 19.92
N GLN A 9 -8.08 5.45 20.93
CA GLN A 9 -8.01 4.01 20.72
C GLN A 9 -9.39 3.38 20.63
N ASP A 10 -9.67 2.68 19.54
CA ASP A 10 -10.89 1.91 19.28
C ASP A 10 -12.19 2.68 19.53
N ALA A 11 -12.16 4.00 19.31
CA ALA A 11 -13.25 4.90 19.66
C ALA A 11 -14.38 4.93 18.61
N TYR A 12 -14.12 4.48 17.39
CA TYR A 12 -15.05 4.54 16.26
C TYR A 12 -15.37 3.12 15.76
N PRO A 13 -16.49 2.50 16.21
CA PRO A 13 -16.82 1.11 15.86
C PRO A 13 -16.90 0.85 14.35
N GLU A 14 -17.42 1.81 13.58
CA GLU A 14 -17.54 1.72 12.13
C GLU A 14 -16.17 1.73 11.42
N VAL A 15 -15.20 2.47 11.97
CA VAL A 15 -13.82 2.45 11.49
C VAL A 15 -13.17 1.12 11.81
N ASN A 16 -13.35 0.63 13.01
CA ASN A 16 -12.80 -0.66 13.44
C ASN A 16 -13.35 -1.82 12.58
N ASP A 17 -14.65 -1.80 12.28
CA ASP A 17 -15.28 -2.82 11.43
C ASP A 17 -14.74 -2.79 10.00
N LEU A 18 -14.53 -1.60 9.42
CA LEU A 18 -13.92 -1.43 8.10
C LEU A 18 -12.49 -1.96 8.08
N VAL A 19 -11.69 -1.57 9.05
CA VAL A 19 -10.28 -1.97 9.17
C VAL A 19 -10.16 -3.49 9.34
N GLN A 20 -11.00 -4.10 10.16
CA GLN A 20 -11.02 -5.55 10.33
C GLN A 20 -11.30 -6.27 9.01
N LYS A 21 -12.32 -5.84 8.25
CA LYS A 21 -12.63 -6.41 6.94
C LYS A 21 -11.49 -6.23 5.94
N TYR A 22 -10.88 -5.05 5.91
CA TYR A 22 -9.74 -4.75 5.05
C TYR A 22 -8.60 -5.74 5.26
N TYR A 23 -8.19 -5.98 6.51
CA TYR A 23 -7.11 -6.92 6.81
C TYR A 23 -7.51 -8.38 6.63
N ASP A 24 -8.76 -8.75 6.90
CA ASP A 24 -9.27 -10.09 6.65
C ASP A 24 -9.27 -10.43 5.16
N TYR A 25 -9.73 -9.52 4.30
CA TYR A 25 -9.70 -9.70 2.85
C TYR A 25 -8.28 -9.76 2.31
N MET A 26 -7.40 -8.87 2.82
CA MET A 26 -6.00 -8.84 2.42
C MET A 26 -5.30 -10.17 2.72
N SER A 27 -5.43 -10.71 3.92
CA SER A 27 -4.80 -11.97 4.31
C SER A 27 -5.38 -13.18 3.58
N ALA A 28 -6.66 -13.15 3.25
CA ALA A 28 -7.33 -14.19 2.47
C ALA A 28 -7.00 -14.16 0.97
N GLY A 29 -6.38 -13.09 0.48
CA GLY A 29 -6.20 -12.86 -0.95
C GLY A 29 -7.51 -12.60 -1.69
N ASP A 30 -8.52 -12.09 -0.98
CA ASP A 30 -9.85 -11.79 -1.51
C ASP A 30 -9.88 -10.39 -2.15
N VAL A 31 -9.51 -10.35 -3.43
CA VAL A 31 -9.46 -9.11 -4.22
C VAL A 31 -10.84 -8.46 -4.36
N ASP A 32 -11.89 -9.24 -4.55
CA ASP A 32 -13.26 -8.72 -4.66
C ASP A 32 -13.74 -8.13 -3.33
N GLY A 33 -13.40 -8.79 -2.23
CA GLY A 33 -13.65 -8.28 -0.88
C GLY A 33 -12.94 -6.95 -0.64
N LEU A 34 -11.66 -6.84 -0.99
CA LEU A 34 -10.90 -5.59 -0.89
C LEU A 34 -11.51 -4.48 -1.73
N ALA A 35 -11.89 -4.75 -2.98
CA ALA A 35 -12.56 -3.79 -3.86
C ALA A 35 -13.90 -3.28 -3.28
N SER A 36 -14.50 -4.00 -2.34
CA SER A 36 -15.72 -3.55 -1.64
C SER A 36 -15.48 -2.57 -0.49
N VAL A 37 -14.25 -2.48 0.01
CA VAL A 37 -13.87 -1.66 1.16
C VAL A 37 -12.84 -0.58 0.85
N GLU A 38 -12.22 -0.62 -0.32
CA GLU A 38 -11.30 0.40 -0.85
C GLU A 38 -11.99 1.21 -1.95
N ASP A 39 -11.56 2.45 -2.12
CA ASP A 39 -12.06 3.29 -3.21
C ASP A 39 -11.51 2.88 -4.57
N GLN A 40 -10.32 2.31 -4.60
CA GLN A 40 -9.69 1.72 -5.78
C GLN A 40 -8.66 0.67 -5.37
N ILE A 41 -8.40 -0.29 -6.24
CA ILE A 41 -7.36 -1.30 -6.08
C ILE A 41 -6.56 -1.41 -7.37
N SER A 42 -5.24 -1.22 -7.29
CA SER A 42 -4.36 -1.33 -8.45
C SER A 42 -4.09 -2.79 -8.81
N GLU A 43 -3.71 -3.04 -10.06
CA GLU A 43 -3.29 -4.37 -10.51
C GLU A 43 -2.04 -4.84 -9.77
N GLU A 44 -1.11 -3.93 -9.48
CA GLU A 44 0.07 -4.21 -8.66
C GLU A 44 -0.29 -4.71 -7.28
N GLU A 45 -1.19 -4.01 -6.61
CA GLU A 45 -1.68 -4.42 -5.28
C GLU A 45 -2.35 -5.78 -5.31
N GLN A 46 -3.22 -6.04 -6.29
CA GLN A 46 -3.84 -7.35 -6.49
C GLN A 46 -2.80 -8.44 -6.63
N ASN A 47 -1.79 -8.23 -7.47
CA ASN A 47 -0.71 -9.19 -7.70
C ASN A 47 0.12 -9.43 -6.44
N ARG A 48 0.45 -8.38 -5.70
CA ARG A 48 1.18 -8.47 -4.43
C ARG A 48 0.42 -9.32 -3.41
N ILE A 49 -0.86 -9.06 -3.23
CA ILE A 49 -1.73 -9.78 -2.30
C ILE A 49 -1.82 -11.26 -2.70
N LEU A 50 -2.03 -11.56 -3.97
CA LEU A 50 -2.11 -12.93 -4.46
C LEU A 50 -0.81 -13.70 -4.31
N ARG A 51 0.35 -13.03 -4.44
CA ARG A 51 1.67 -13.66 -4.23
C ARG A 51 1.95 -13.94 -2.76
N SER A 52 1.47 -13.11 -1.85
CA SER A 52 1.75 -13.21 -0.42
C SER A 52 0.75 -14.04 0.38
N LYS A 53 -0.41 -14.35 -0.19
CA LYS A 53 -1.50 -15.02 0.54
C LYS A 53 -1.14 -16.35 1.19
N ASP A 54 -0.22 -17.11 0.59
CA ASP A 54 0.22 -18.40 1.13
C ASP A 54 1.26 -18.26 2.25
N LEU A 55 1.83 -17.07 2.42
CA LEU A 55 2.78 -16.75 3.49
C LEU A 55 2.11 -16.19 4.74
N VAL A 56 0.89 -15.70 4.63
CA VAL A 56 0.17 -15.00 5.68
C VAL A 56 -1.05 -15.80 6.10
N GLU A 57 -1.15 -16.13 7.38
CA GLU A 57 -2.36 -16.74 7.96
C GLU A 57 -3.42 -15.70 8.31
N GLY A 58 -3.00 -14.53 8.77
CA GLY A 58 -3.92 -13.46 9.13
C GLY A 58 -3.28 -12.35 9.94
N TYR A 59 -4.10 -11.38 10.29
CA TYR A 59 -3.75 -10.27 11.16
C TYR A 59 -4.53 -10.41 12.47
N GLN A 60 -3.82 -10.36 13.58
CA GLN A 60 -4.37 -10.58 14.92
C GLN A 60 -4.25 -9.31 15.75
N ASN A 61 -5.03 -9.23 16.85
CA ASN A 61 -4.95 -8.16 17.84
C ASN A 61 -4.95 -6.75 17.21
N ILE A 62 -5.85 -6.55 16.24
CA ILE A 62 -6.00 -5.26 15.56
C ILE A 62 -6.55 -4.23 16.53
N SER A 63 -5.86 -3.10 16.65
CA SER A 63 -6.31 -1.91 17.37
C SER A 63 -6.21 -0.69 16.49
N CYS A 64 -7.24 0.12 16.46
CA CYS A 64 -7.30 1.35 15.68
C CYS A 64 -7.05 2.57 16.56
N TYR A 65 -5.99 3.30 16.27
CA TYR A 65 -5.67 4.58 16.90
C TYR A 65 -6.00 5.68 15.91
N THR A 66 -7.06 6.42 16.19
CA THR A 66 -7.74 7.25 15.21
C THR A 66 -7.66 8.73 15.55
N LYS A 67 -7.32 9.55 14.56
CA LYS A 67 -7.49 11.01 14.54
C LYS A 67 -8.58 11.38 13.53
N LYS A 68 -9.28 12.49 13.76
CA LYS A 68 -10.17 13.05 12.74
C LYS A 68 -9.37 13.46 11.51
N GLY A 69 -9.92 13.22 10.32
CA GLY A 69 -9.31 13.58 9.05
C GLY A 69 -9.55 15.04 8.67
N LEU A 70 -9.28 15.36 7.40
CA LEU A 70 -9.44 16.72 6.86
C LEU A 70 -10.89 17.15 6.74
N GLU A 71 -11.79 16.20 6.49
CA GLU A 71 -13.22 16.46 6.27
C GLU A 71 -14.05 15.70 7.29
N ASP A 72 -15.28 16.17 7.49
CA ASP A 72 -16.25 15.46 8.33
C ASP A 72 -16.49 14.04 7.78
N GLY A 73 -16.43 13.04 8.67
CA GLY A 73 -16.57 11.64 8.28
C GLY A 73 -15.32 11.04 7.63
N SER A 74 -14.16 11.70 7.76
CA SER A 74 -12.87 11.15 7.41
C SER A 74 -11.97 11.00 8.63
N TYR A 75 -11.04 10.01 8.55
CA TYR A 75 -10.20 9.64 9.67
C TYR A 75 -8.81 9.22 9.19
N LEU A 76 -7.80 9.62 9.94
CA LEU A 76 -6.45 9.05 9.85
C LEU A 76 -6.33 7.99 10.94
N VAL A 77 -6.14 6.75 10.53
CA VAL A 77 -6.12 5.59 11.42
C VAL A 77 -4.72 4.98 11.42
N PHE A 78 -4.09 4.95 12.58
CA PHE A 78 -2.88 4.16 12.80
C PHE A 78 -3.31 2.79 13.33
N VAL A 79 -3.17 1.79 12.48
CA VAL A 79 -3.60 0.42 12.79
C VAL A 79 -2.44 -0.36 13.36
N TYR A 80 -2.55 -0.73 14.64
CA TYR A 80 -1.69 -1.73 15.23
C TYR A 80 -2.24 -3.11 14.90
N TYR A 81 -1.37 -4.02 14.49
CA TYR A 81 -1.71 -5.41 14.21
C TYR A 81 -0.55 -6.34 14.59
N GLU A 82 -0.85 -7.60 14.66
CA GLU A 82 0.11 -8.67 14.74
C GLU A 82 -0.06 -9.59 13.54
N LEU A 83 0.92 -9.54 12.62
CA LEU A 83 0.92 -10.33 11.41
C LEU A 83 1.37 -11.76 11.70
N LYS A 84 0.48 -12.71 11.50
CA LYS A 84 0.76 -14.13 11.66
C LYS A 84 1.20 -14.73 10.32
N PHE A 85 2.46 -15.07 10.21
CA PHE A 85 2.97 -15.83 9.09
C PHE A 85 2.66 -17.32 9.20
N ALA A 86 2.45 -17.98 8.06
CA ALA A 86 2.28 -19.42 8.00
C ALA A 86 3.51 -20.14 8.57
N GLN A 87 3.30 -21.11 9.44
CA GLN A 87 4.32 -21.94 10.07
C GLN A 87 5.30 -21.19 11.02
N ILE A 88 5.02 -19.96 11.36
CA ILE A 88 5.77 -19.19 12.35
C ILE A 88 4.85 -18.93 13.55
N ASP A 89 5.25 -19.39 14.74
CA ASP A 89 4.40 -19.29 15.92
C ASP A 89 4.31 -17.86 16.47
N THR A 90 5.41 -17.11 16.37
CA THR A 90 5.50 -15.74 16.87
C THR A 90 4.95 -14.76 15.86
N PRO A 91 3.86 -14.03 16.16
CA PRO A 91 3.35 -12.99 15.26
C PRO A 91 4.27 -11.77 15.20
N ALA A 92 4.27 -11.08 14.07
CA ALA A 92 5.03 -9.86 13.85
C ALA A 92 4.18 -8.62 14.18
N PRO A 93 4.45 -7.88 15.25
CA PRO A 93 3.80 -6.62 15.52
C PRO A 93 4.11 -5.59 14.43
N GLY A 94 3.12 -4.81 14.04
CA GLY A 94 3.28 -3.74 13.07
C GLY A 94 2.31 -2.58 13.32
N LEU A 95 2.59 -1.45 12.70
CA LEU A 95 1.75 -0.27 12.71
C LEU A 95 1.71 0.32 11.31
N SER A 96 0.52 0.48 10.76
CA SER A 96 0.33 1.04 9.42
C SER A 96 -0.70 2.16 9.42
N PRO A 97 -0.44 3.29 8.75
CA PRO A 97 -1.43 4.33 8.58
C PRO A 97 -2.41 3.96 7.48
N LEU A 98 -3.69 4.21 7.72
CA LEU A 98 -4.76 4.19 6.73
C LEU A 98 -5.50 5.52 6.80
N TYR A 99 -5.90 6.04 5.65
CA TYR A 99 -6.86 7.12 5.58
C TYR A 99 -8.20 6.56 5.13
N VAL A 100 -9.24 6.83 5.89
CA VAL A 100 -10.60 6.39 5.56
C VAL A 100 -11.51 7.59 5.47
N TYR A 101 -12.48 7.54 4.57
CA TYR A 101 -13.41 8.62 4.35
C TYR A 101 -14.80 8.10 4.00
N THR A 102 -15.79 8.95 4.14
CA THR A 102 -17.16 8.65 3.72
C THR A 102 -17.34 9.04 2.27
N ASN A 103 -17.65 8.07 1.41
CA ASN A 103 -17.88 8.30 -0.02
C ASN A 103 -19.26 8.94 -0.29
N ASP A 104 -19.55 9.25 -1.55
CA ASP A 104 -20.80 9.90 -1.95
C ASP A 104 -22.06 9.06 -1.66
N GLU A 105 -21.91 7.75 -1.49
CA GLU A 105 -22.98 6.83 -1.11
C GLU A 105 -23.20 6.77 0.42
N GLY A 106 -22.38 7.44 1.19
CA GLY A 106 -22.42 7.44 2.65
C GLY A 106 -21.74 6.26 3.32
N ASN A 107 -20.91 5.53 2.60
CA ASN A 107 -20.15 4.40 3.14
C ASN A 107 -18.72 4.82 3.47
N LEU A 108 -18.19 4.31 4.59
CA LEU A 108 -16.76 4.41 4.88
C LEU A 108 -15.97 3.49 3.94
N VAL A 109 -14.91 4.03 3.35
CA VAL A 109 -13.98 3.30 2.48
C VAL A 109 -12.54 3.67 2.82
N VAL A 110 -11.63 2.74 2.56
CA VAL A 110 -10.19 2.99 2.66
C VAL A 110 -9.75 3.74 1.40
N PHE A 111 -9.05 4.86 1.61
CA PHE A 111 -8.44 5.64 0.55
C PHE A 111 -7.17 4.93 0.04
N ASN A 112 -7.13 4.66 -1.25
CA ASN A 112 -5.98 4.03 -1.92
C ASN A 112 -5.59 4.74 -3.22
N GLY A 113 -5.95 6.00 -3.34
CA GLY A 113 -5.63 6.85 -4.48
C GLY A 113 -4.36 7.66 -4.29
N GLU A 114 -4.11 8.55 -5.23
CA GLU A 114 -3.06 9.55 -5.12
C GLU A 114 -3.49 10.66 -4.14
N ALA A 115 -2.73 10.80 -3.05
CA ALA A 115 -3.03 11.79 -2.04
C ALA A 115 -2.73 13.21 -2.53
N SER A 116 -3.63 14.15 -2.20
CA SER A 116 -3.39 15.57 -2.42
C SER A 116 -2.22 16.10 -1.56
N ASP A 117 -1.64 17.22 -1.97
CA ASP A 117 -0.58 17.87 -1.18
C ASP A 117 -1.06 18.21 0.24
N GLU A 118 -2.32 18.59 0.39
CA GLU A 118 -2.94 18.89 1.69
C GLU A 118 -3.04 17.65 2.57
N LEU A 119 -3.47 16.51 2.00
CA LEU A 119 -3.54 15.25 2.73
C LEU A 119 -2.14 14.74 3.12
N ASN A 120 -1.19 14.82 2.21
CA ASN A 120 0.20 14.47 2.50
C ASN A 120 0.77 15.30 3.64
N ALA A 121 0.59 16.62 3.60
CA ALA A 121 1.05 17.53 4.65
C ALA A 121 0.37 17.22 6.01
N TYR A 122 -0.91 16.90 6.00
CA TYR A 122 -1.64 16.50 7.20
C TYR A 122 -1.10 15.21 7.81
N VAL A 123 -0.89 14.18 6.99
CA VAL A 123 -0.36 12.88 7.45
C VAL A 123 1.06 13.03 7.99
N GLU A 124 1.92 13.79 7.31
CA GLU A 124 3.29 14.05 7.75
C GLU A 124 3.32 14.79 9.10
N LYS A 125 2.48 15.79 9.25
CA LYS A 125 2.35 16.53 10.53
C LYS A 125 1.87 15.61 11.65
N ALA A 126 0.83 14.83 11.42
CA ALA A 126 0.28 13.90 12.40
C ALA A 126 1.32 12.85 12.83
N ALA A 127 2.13 12.34 11.89
CA ALA A 127 3.17 11.36 12.17
C ALA A 127 4.27 11.88 13.10
N GLN A 128 4.41 13.18 13.27
CA GLN A 128 5.40 13.83 14.14
C GLN A 128 4.81 14.32 15.47
N GLU A 129 3.52 14.16 15.69
CA GLU A 129 2.89 14.48 16.96
C GLU A 129 3.31 13.48 18.05
N ASP A 130 3.46 13.94 19.28
CA ASP A 130 4.02 13.16 20.39
C ASP A 130 3.27 11.85 20.65
N ASP A 131 1.94 11.87 20.56
CA ASP A 131 1.10 10.69 20.77
C ASP A 131 1.32 9.63 19.67
N VAL A 132 1.47 10.04 18.42
CA VAL A 132 1.77 9.14 17.30
C VAL A 132 3.21 8.62 17.38
N MET A 133 4.16 9.46 17.71
CA MET A 133 5.56 9.06 17.88
C MET A 133 5.72 8.05 19.00
N ALA A 134 5.02 8.21 20.12
CA ALA A 134 5.02 7.27 21.23
C ALA A 134 4.43 5.92 20.81
N LEU A 135 3.33 5.90 20.06
CA LEU A 135 2.72 4.69 19.53
C LEU A 135 3.65 3.96 18.56
N ARG A 136 4.33 4.68 17.68
CA ARG A 136 5.30 4.10 16.73
C ARG A 136 6.49 3.47 17.44
N GLU A 137 7.01 4.12 18.47
CA GLU A 137 8.11 3.57 19.27
C GLU A 137 7.69 2.32 20.03
N GLU A 138 6.48 2.29 20.59
CA GLU A 138 5.92 1.10 21.24
C GLU A 138 5.79 -0.07 20.27
N ALA A 139 5.23 0.14 19.09
CA ALA A 139 5.09 -0.89 18.06
C ALA A 139 6.46 -1.41 17.58
N LYS A 140 7.42 -0.52 17.39
CA LYS A 140 8.80 -0.87 17.01
C LYS A 140 9.47 -1.74 18.08
N THR A 141 9.34 -1.37 19.35
CA THR A 141 9.90 -2.14 20.45
C THR A 141 9.32 -3.56 20.52
N LYS A 142 8.00 -3.69 20.40
CA LYS A 142 7.34 -5.01 20.35
C LYS A 142 7.82 -5.86 19.17
N TYR A 143 8.02 -5.23 18.02
CA TYR A 143 8.51 -5.90 16.83
C TYR A 143 9.95 -6.41 16.99
N GLU A 144 10.85 -5.60 17.54
CA GLU A 144 12.24 -6.00 17.81
C GLU A 144 12.32 -7.11 18.85
N GLU A 145 11.49 -7.07 19.87
CA GLU A 145 11.37 -8.14 20.88
C GLU A 145 10.89 -9.46 20.24
N ALA A 146 9.90 -9.40 19.35
CA ALA A 146 9.40 -10.59 18.65
C ALA A 146 10.48 -11.21 17.74
N LYS A 147 11.24 -10.40 17.02
CA LYS A 147 12.35 -10.88 16.18
C LYS A 147 13.50 -11.47 17.01
N ALA A 148 13.80 -10.89 18.15
CA ALA A 148 14.83 -11.40 19.04
C ALA A 148 14.43 -12.75 19.67
N ALA A 149 13.13 -12.97 19.85
CA ALA A 149 12.59 -14.22 20.40
C ALA A 149 12.48 -15.35 19.37
N ASP A 150 12.39 -15.03 18.07
CA ASP A 150 12.17 -16.01 17.01
C ASP A 150 12.95 -15.65 15.72
N GLU A 151 14.06 -16.38 15.49
CA GLU A 151 14.88 -16.18 14.29
C GLU A 151 14.13 -16.50 12.99
N ASN A 152 13.14 -17.39 13.02
CA ASN A 152 12.36 -17.74 11.85
C ASN A 152 11.45 -16.59 11.43
N LEU A 153 10.98 -15.78 12.39
CA LEU A 153 10.22 -14.58 12.11
C LEU A 153 11.03 -13.58 11.27
N ALA A 154 12.27 -13.31 11.66
CA ALA A 154 13.15 -12.40 10.93
C ALA A 154 13.41 -12.87 9.49
N LYS A 155 13.64 -14.17 9.29
CA LYS A 155 13.85 -14.76 7.95
C LYS A 155 12.59 -14.71 7.07
N GLN A 156 11.43 -14.94 7.66
CA GLN A 156 10.17 -14.92 6.92
C GLN A 156 9.78 -13.52 6.51
N GLU A 157 10.03 -12.54 7.35
CA GLU A 157 9.84 -11.13 7.02
C GLU A 157 10.73 -10.69 5.86
N GLU A 158 12.00 -11.07 5.87
CA GLU A 158 12.91 -10.78 4.75
C GLU A 158 12.38 -11.35 3.42
N ARG A 159 11.81 -12.54 3.44
CA ARG A 159 11.15 -13.16 2.29
C ARG A 159 9.92 -12.37 1.83
N TYR A 160 9.10 -11.95 2.77
CA TYR A 160 7.90 -11.16 2.50
C TYR A 160 8.23 -9.81 1.86
N LEU A 161 9.25 -9.11 2.38
CA LEU A 161 9.72 -7.85 1.84
C LEU A 161 10.32 -7.99 0.43
N LYS A 162 10.99 -9.10 0.12
CA LYS A 162 11.46 -9.37 -1.26
C LYS A 162 10.32 -9.51 -2.25
N ILE A 163 9.24 -10.19 -1.89
CA ILE A 163 8.05 -10.32 -2.74
C ILE A 163 7.45 -8.94 -3.05
N ALA A 164 7.40 -8.04 -2.07
CA ALA A 164 6.93 -6.68 -2.26
C ALA A 164 7.86 -5.85 -3.18
N GLN A 165 9.18 -6.00 -3.04
CA GLN A 165 10.17 -5.31 -3.88
C GLN A 165 10.20 -5.83 -5.32
N ASP A 166 10.09 -7.13 -5.52
CA ASP A 166 10.07 -7.74 -6.86
C ASP A 166 8.84 -7.29 -7.67
N SER A 167 7.75 -6.94 -6.99
CA SER A 167 6.55 -6.39 -7.65
C SER A 167 6.79 -4.98 -8.20
N THR A 168 7.50 -4.12 -7.46
CA THR A 168 7.88 -2.77 -7.90
C THR A 168 8.96 -2.79 -8.99
N ALA A 169 9.94 -3.68 -8.91
CA ALA A 169 10.99 -3.81 -9.92
C ALA A 169 10.47 -4.32 -11.28
N ALA A 170 9.38 -5.08 -11.30
CA ALA A 170 8.75 -5.55 -12.53
C ALA A 170 8.04 -4.41 -13.31
N GLU A 171 7.56 -3.38 -12.61
CA GLU A 171 6.95 -2.19 -13.24
C GLU A 171 7.99 -1.25 -13.83
N GLU A 172 9.09 -0.98 -13.13
CA GLU A 172 10.19 -0.18 -13.66
C GLU A 172 10.78 -0.78 -14.95
N ASN A 173 10.84 -2.11 -15.07
CA ASN A 173 11.29 -2.80 -16.28
C ASN A 173 10.25 -2.81 -17.42
N THR A 174 8.96 -2.60 -17.11
CA THR A 174 7.92 -2.56 -18.15
C THR A 174 7.80 -1.16 -18.78
N GLU A 175 8.11 -0.11 -18.05
CA GLU A 175 8.18 1.26 -18.62
C GLU A 175 9.42 1.49 -19.48
N GLU A 176 10.52 0.78 -19.24
CA GLU A 176 11.75 0.89 -20.04
C GLU A 176 11.72 0.04 -21.34
N ALA A 177 10.72 -0.81 -21.52
CA ALA A 177 10.54 -1.68 -22.68
C ALA A 177 9.48 -1.19 -23.67
N ALA A 178 9.25 0.11 -23.79
CA ALA A 178 8.55 0.66 -24.93
C ALA A 178 9.49 0.61 -26.17
N PRO A 179 9.11 -0.05 -27.26
CA PRO A 179 9.97 -0.11 -28.44
C PRO A 179 10.09 1.26 -29.06
N GLU A 180 11.32 1.76 -29.14
CA GLU A 180 11.64 2.84 -30.05
C GLU A 180 11.30 2.35 -31.48
N GLU A 181 10.30 2.94 -32.12
CA GLU A 181 10.07 2.81 -33.53
C GLU A 181 11.28 3.41 -34.26
N ASN A 182 12.16 2.55 -34.72
CA ASN A 182 13.20 2.86 -35.67
C ASN A 182 12.50 3.20 -37.00
N ALA A 183 12.36 4.47 -37.27
CA ALA A 183 12.07 4.96 -38.62
C ALA A 183 13.34 4.79 -39.43
N GLU A 184 13.47 3.67 -40.14
CA GLU A 184 14.43 3.53 -41.22
C GLU A 184 14.01 4.42 -42.38
N GLU A 185 14.68 5.56 -42.56
CA GLU A 185 14.72 6.30 -43.78
C GLU A 185 15.43 5.46 -44.86
N GLN A 186 14.68 5.03 -45.85
CA GLN A 186 15.25 4.48 -47.08
C GLN A 186 15.81 5.64 -47.93
N PRO A 187 17.06 5.54 -48.41
CA PRO A 187 17.59 6.51 -49.36
C PRO A 187 16.95 6.31 -50.72
N ALA A 188 16.51 7.40 -51.30
CA ALA A 188 15.99 7.47 -52.70
C ALA A 188 17.13 7.16 -53.67
N GLU A 189 16.97 6.14 -54.48
CA GLU A 189 17.82 5.88 -55.64
C GLU A 189 17.50 6.92 -56.74
N GLU A 190 18.49 7.73 -57.04
CA GLU A 190 18.54 8.64 -58.22
C GLU A 190 18.74 7.80 -59.48
N ASN A 191 17.71 7.71 -60.33
CA ASN A 191 17.80 7.14 -61.64
C ASN A 191 18.25 8.21 -62.63
N GLN A 192 19.51 8.09 -63.09
CA GLN A 192 20.01 8.88 -64.20
C GLN A 192 19.56 8.21 -65.52
N GLU A 193 18.69 8.92 -66.21
CA GLU A 193 18.34 8.60 -67.59
C GLU A 193 19.34 9.28 -68.56
N GLU A 194 20.11 8.47 -69.19
CA GLU A 194 21.06 8.83 -70.24
C GLU A 194 20.30 9.07 -71.54
N VAL A 195 20.33 10.30 -72.04
CA VAL A 195 19.78 10.69 -73.40
C VAL A 195 20.87 10.35 -74.41
N GLN A 196 20.57 9.42 -75.31
CA GLN A 196 21.30 9.26 -76.58
C GLN A 196 20.59 9.98 -77.72
N GLU A 197 21.31 10.91 -78.21
CA GLU A 197 21.03 11.52 -79.56
C GLU A 197 21.56 10.61 -80.66
N GLU A 198 20.78 10.53 -81.67
CA GLU A 198 21.23 9.94 -82.96
C GLU A 198 20.66 10.76 -84.16
N PRO A 199 21.38 10.68 -85.33
CA PRO A 199 21.51 11.78 -86.30
C PRO A 199 20.39 11.91 -87.28
#